data_253739ef2a6ffd96225c580f43984428
#
_entry.id   253739ef2a6ffd96225c580f43984428
#
_cell.length_a   1.000
_cell.length_b   1.000
_cell.length_c   1.000
_cell.angle_alpha   90.00
_cell.angle_beta   90.00
_cell.angle_gamma   90.00
#
_symmetry.space_group_name_H-M   'P 1'
#
loop_
_entity.id
_entity.type
_entity.pdbx_description
1 polymer ?
#
loop_
_entity_poly.entity_id
_entity_poly.type
_entity_poly.pdbx_seq_one_letter_code
_entity_poly.pdbx_strand_id
1 'polypeptide(L)'
;MLRQSYDERTAAILQEFGQDGLNLAGKYGDDIARIIDNLEPEEAKKAVNLINSYGDEALYLFKKGKDANEVKKIAEGGLSETRVVQKQ
;
A
#
# COMPACT_ATOMS: atom_id res chain seq x y z
N MET A 1 7.14 -19.00 -15.58
CA MET A 1 7.02 -18.53 -15.48
C MET A 1 6.63 -17.71 -15.20
N LEU A 2 6.28 -17.46 -14.98
CA LEU A 2 5.97 -16.72 -14.87
C LEU A 2 6.05 -16.01 -14.23
N ARG A 3 6.14 -15.80 -13.92
CA ARG A 3 6.14 -15.24 -13.43
C ARG A 3 6.34 -14.57 -12.91
N GLN A 4 6.39 -14.31 -12.84
CA GLN A 4 6.64 -13.65 -12.43
C GLN A 4 6.63 -12.32 -11.88
N SER A 5 5.76 -11.70 -11.84
CA SER A 5 5.60 -10.38 -11.31
C SER A 5 5.85 -10.34 -9.83
N TYR A 6 5.52 -11.41 -9.19
CA TYR A 6 5.67 -11.50 -7.73
C TYR A 6 6.75 -12.47 -7.37
N ASP A 7 7.65 -12.09 -6.49
CA ASP A 7 8.54 -13.07 -5.91
C ASP A 7 7.87 -13.70 -4.69
N GLU A 8 8.56 -14.65 -4.09
CA GLU A 8 7.98 -15.39 -2.98
C GLU A 8 7.67 -14.49 -1.79
N ARG A 9 8.52 -13.51 -1.58
CA ARG A 9 8.34 -12.59 -0.47
C ARG A 9 7.06 -11.78 -0.63
N THR A 10 6.86 -11.25 -1.82
CA THR A 10 5.66 -10.48 -2.10
C THR A 10 4.41 -11.32 -1.92
N ALA A 11 4.44 -12.53 -2.46
CA ALA A 11 3.31 -13.42 -2.33
C ALA A 11 3.02 -13.75 -0.88
N ALA A 12 4.07 -14.03 -0.10
CA ALA A 12 3.89 -14.37 1.29
C ALA A 12 3.25 -13.22 2.07
N ILE A 13 3.70 -12.01 1.82
CA ILE A 13 3.15 -10.86 2.52
C ILE A 13 1.69 -10.65 2.15
N LEU A 14 1.37 -10.72 0.87
CA LEU A 14 0.00 -10.53 0.45
C LEU A 14 -0.92 -11.62 1.00
N GLN A 15 -0.41 -12.85 1.09
CA GLN A 15 -1.22 -13.94 1.62
C GLN A 15 -1.62 -13.73 3.08
N GLU A 16 -0.80 -13.01 3.83
CA GLU A 16 -1.14 -12.74 5.23
C GLU A 16 -2.39 -11.87 5.36
N PHE A 17 -2.73 -11.17 4.31
CA PHE A 17 -3.93 -10.32 4.31
C PHE A 17 -5.15 -11.04 3.76
N GLY A 18 -5.00 -12.30 3.37
CA GLY A 18 -6.11 -13.09 2.90
C GLY A 18 -6.75 -12.51 1.65
N GLN A 19 -8.07 -12.42 1.67
CA GLN A 19 -8.80 -11.93 0.51
C GLN A 19 -8.41 -10.50 0.15
N ASP A 20 -8.15 -9.67 1.15
CA ASP A 20 -7.74 -8.30 0.89
C ASP A 20 -6.44 -8.28 0.10
N GLY A 21 -5.49 -9.13 0.46
CA GLY A 21 -4.24 -9.20 -0.27
C GLY A 21 -4.44 -9.61 -1.70
N LEU A 22 -5.29 -10.59 -1.94
CA LEU A 22 -5.60 -11.03 -3.28
C LEU A 22 -6.25 -9.93 -4.09
N ASN A 23 -7.16 -9.19 -3.47
CA ASN A 23 -7.83 -8.10 -4.15
C ASN A 23 -6.83 -7.01 -4.55
N LEU A 24 -5.91 -6.70 -3.66
CA LEU A 24 -4.90 -5.69 -3.97
C LEU A 24 -3.97 -6.16 -5.07
N ALA A 25 -3.60 -7.44 -5.04
CA ALA A 25 -2.75 -7.99 -6.08
C ALA A 25 -3.42 -7.88 -7.44
N GLY A 26 -4.73 -8.17 -7.48
CA GLY A 26 -5.46 -8.08 -8.72
C GLY A 26 -5.66 -6.66 -9.19
N LYS A 27 -5.87 -5.75 -8.25
CA LYS A 27 -6.16 -4.36 -8.59
C LYS A 27 -4.90 -3.57 -8.97
N TYR A 28 -3.84 -3.74 -8.22
CA TYR A 28 -2.64 -2.92 -8.41
C TYR A 28 -1.47 -3.69 -9.03
N GLY A 29 -1.50 -5.00 -8.94
CA GLY A 29 -0.53 -5.84 -9.62
C GLY A 29 0.92 -5.44 -9.39
N ASP A 30 1.58 -5.02 -10.47
CA ASP A 30 3.00 -4.73 -10.44
C ASP A 30 3.36 -3.59 -9.48
N ASP A 31 2.46 -2.63 -9.33
CA ASP A 31 2.75 -1.50 -8.45
C ASP A 31 2.91 -1.94 -7.01
N ILE A 32 2.00 -2.77 -6.54
CA ILE A 32 2.08 -3.21 -5.16
C ILE A 32 3.26 -4.17 -4.97
N ALA A 33 3.54 -4.99 -5.98
CA ALA A 33 4.69 -5.88 -5.92
C ALA A 33 5.98 -5.08 -5.80
N ARG A 34 6.09 -4.03 -6.56
CA ARG A 34 7.29 -3.20 -6.55
C ARG A 34 7.45 -2.50 -5.20
N ILE A 35 6.37 -2.03 -4.64
CA ILE A 35 6.40 -1.38 -3.33
C ILE A 35 6.87 -2.37 -2.27
N ILE A 36 6.29 -3.55 -2.25
CA ILE A 36 6.65 -4.56 -1.27
C ILE A 36 8.12 -4.96 -1.41
N ASP A 37 8.57 -5.11 -2.64
CA ASP A 37 9.93 -5.56 -2.90
C ASP A 37 10.97 -4.57 -2.39
N ASN A 38 10.62 -3.30 -2.32
CA ASN A 38 11.55 -2.26 -1.88
C ASN A 38 11.51 -1.99 -0.39
N LEU A 39 10.66 -2.68 0.35
CA LEU A 39 10.49 -2.43 1.77
C LEU A 39 10.87 -3.65 2.59
N GLU A 40 11.23 -3.42 3.84
CA GLU A 40 11.42 -4.52 4.78
C GLU A 40 10.08 -5.19 5.04
N PRO A 41 10.10 -6.48 5.45
CA PRO A 41 8.82 -7.19 5.60
C PRO A 41 7.80 -6.49 6.49
N GLU A 42 8.23 -5.95 7.61
CA GLU A 42 7.29 -5.27 8.50
C GLU A 42 6.76 -4.00 7.88
N GLU A 43 7.64 -3.27 7.22
CA GLU A 43 7.23 -2.05 6.56
C GLU A 43 6.30 -2.37 5.39
N ALA A 44 6.60 -3.45 4.68
CA ALA A 44 5.76 -3.87 3.56
C ALA A 44 4.36 -4.21 4.03
N LYS A 45 4.23 -4.86 5.18
CA LYS A 45 2.92 -5.19 5.70
C LYS A 45 2.13 -3.94 6.04
N LYS A 46 2.80 -2.95 6.62
CA LYS A 46 2.14 -1.68 6.89
C LYS A 46 1.70 -1.01 5.60
N ALA A 47 2.54 -1.08 4.57
CA ALA A 47 2.20 -0.49 3.29
C ALA A 47 0.96 -1.14 2.69
N VAL A 48 0.90 -2.46 2.71
CA VAL A 48 -0.26 -3.17 2.18
C VAL A 48 -1.52 -2.77 2.94
N ASN A 49 -1.41 -2.70 4.26
CA ASN A 49 -2.54 -2.33 5.09
C ASN A 49 -3.03 -0.92 4.77
N LEU A 50 -2.10 0.01 4.59
CA LEU A 50 -2.47 1.39 4.26
C LEU A 50 -3.09 1.49 2.88
N ILE A 51 -2.55 0.76 1.92
CA ILE A 51 -3.13 0.77 0.58
C ILE A 51 -4.53 0.17 0.61
N ASN A 52 -4.72 -0.88 1.41
CA ASN A 52 -6.04 -1.46 1.54
C ASN A 52 -7.04 -0.48 2.15
N SER A 53 -6.58 0.34 3.08
CA SER A 53 -7.46 1.29 3.77
C SER A 53 -7.72 2.55 2.96
N TYR A 54 -6.68 3.09 2.33
CA TYR A 54 -6.78 4.38 1.65
C TYR A 54 -6.76 4.28 0.14
N GLY A 55 -6.46 3.12 -0.40
CA GLY A 55 -6.53 2.90 -1.82
C GLY A 55 -5.45 3.63 -2.60
N ASP A 56 -5.86 4.24 -3.70
CA ASP A 56 -4.93 4.85 -4.65
C ASP A 56 -4.05 5.91 -4.01
N GLU A 57 -4.57 6.61 -3.04
CA GLU A 57 -3.81 7.67 -2.41
C GLU A 57 -2.57 7.13 -1.72
N ALA A 58 -2.74 6.06 -0.96
CA ALA A 58 -1.59 5.46 -0.29
C ALA A 58 -0.63 4.87 -1.31
N LEU A 59 -1.17 4.22 -2.33
CA LEU A 59 -0.33 3.65 -3.37
C LEU A 59 0.51 4.73 -4.02
N TYR A 60 -0.10 5.85 -4.35
CA TYR A 60 0.60 6.96 -4.98
C TYR A 60 1.74 7.47 -4.12
N LEU A 61 1.48 7.63 -2.82
CA LEU A 61 2.49 8.13 -1.90
C LEU A 61 3.66 7.17 -1.77
N PHE A 62 3.37 5.87 -1.72
CA PHE A 62 4.45 4.88 -1.68
C PHE A 62 5.26 4.90 -2.96
N LYS A 63 4.62 5.10 -4.09
CA LYS A 63 5.34 5.18 -5.36
C LYS A 63 6.26 6.39 -5.40
N LYS A 64 5.93 7.41 -4.64
CA LYS A 64 6.79 8.59 -4.55
C LYS A 64 7.94 8.41 -3.57
N GLY A 65 8.00 7.29 -2.88
CA GLY A 65 9.11 7.01 -1.98
C GLY A 65 8.83 7.30 -0.52
N LYS A 66 7.59 7.61 -0.17
CA LYS A 66 7.24 7.85 1.21
C LYS A 66 7.23 6.55 1.99
N ASP A 67 7.60 6.59 3.25
CA ASP A 67 7.51 5.39 4.07
C ASP A 67 6.12 5.26 4.69
N ALA A 68 5.88 4.14 5.38
CA ALA A 68 4.55 3.86 5.91
C ALA A 68 4.09 4.91 6.92
N ASN A 69 5.00 5.37 7.76
CA ASN A 69 4.65 6.38 8.75
C ASN A 69 4.23 7.68 8.09
N GLU A 70 4.95 8.08 7.06
CA GLU A 70 4.62 9.30 6.33
C GLU A 70 3.32 9.16 5.59
N VAL A 71 3.11 8.01 4.95
CA VAL A 71 1.88 7.79 4.20
C VAL A 71 0.68 7.85 5.15
N LYS A 72 0.79 7.19 6.29
CA LYS A 72 -0.29 7.20 7.26
C LYS A 72 -0.59 8.62 7.73
N LYS A 73 0.46 9.36 8.02
CA LYS A 73 0.30 10.71 8.52
C LYS A 73 -0.36 11.61 7.47
N ILE A 74 0.09 11.52 6.23
CA ILE A 74 -0.46 12.33 5.17
C ILE A 74 -1.91 11.95 4.88
N ALA A 75 -2.18 10.65 4.80
CA ALA A 75 -3.53 10.20 4.50
C ALA A 75 -4.52 10.59 5.58
N GLU A 76 -4.12 10.41 6.83
CA GLU A 76 -5.01 10.73 7.93
C GLU A 76 -5.11 12.23 8.16
N GLY A 77 -3.95 12.87 8.23
CA GLY A 77 -3.92 14.29 8.52
C GLY A 77 -4.39 15.14 7.37
N GLY A 78 -3.91 14.81 6.18
CA GLY A 78 -4.29 15.57 5.01
C GLY A 78 -5.77 15.48 4.70
N LEU A 79 -6.30 14.27 4.79
CA LEU A 79 -7.71 14.10 4.54
C LEU A 79 -8.55 14.80 5.60
N SER A 80 -8.13 14.72 6.84
CA SER A 80 -8.84 15.38 7.91
C SER A 80 -8.83 16.88 7.73
N GLU A 81 -7.70 17.42 7.37
CA GLU A 81 -7.60 18.85 7.15
C GLU A 81 -8.47 19.29 5.98
N THR A 82 -8.44 18.50 4.92
CA THR A 82 -9.26 18.81 3.76
C THR A 82 -10.72 18.80 4.13
N ARG A 83 -11.12 17.81 4.90
CA ARG A 83 -12.49 17.72 5.33
C ARG A 83 -12.93 18.89 6.16
N VAL A 84 -12.07 19.27 7.10
CA VAL A 84 -12.39 20.40 7.97
C VAL A 84 -12.54 21.65 7.14
N VAL A 85 -11.63 21.87 6.21
CA VAL A 85 -11.72 23.05 5.35
C VAL A 85 -13.01 23.03 4.56
N GLN A 86 -13.37 21.89 4.04
CA GLN A 86 -14.59 21.80 3.23
C GLN A 86 -15.83 22.04 4.05
N LYS A 87 -15.82 21.66 5.30
CA LYS A 87 -16.95 21.89 6.16
C LYS A 87 -17.13 23.35 6.49
N GLN A 88 -16.03 24.05 6.51
CA GLN A 88 -16.10 25.48 6.80
C GLN A 88 -16.69 26.23 5.60
#